data_35c3a6e9f582ef0dfce96b0ab96a7ad1
#
_entry.id   35c3a6e9f582ef0dfce96b0ab96a7ad1
#
_cell.length_a   1.000
_cell.length_b   1.000
_cell.length_c   1.000
_cell.angle_alpha   90.00
_cell.angle_beta   90.00
_cell.angle_gamma   90.00
#
_symmetry.space_group_name_H-M   'P 1'
#
loop_
_entity.id
_entity.type
_entity.pdbx_description
1 polymer ?
#
loop_
_entity_poly.entity_id
_entity_poly.type
_entity_poly.pdbx_seq_one_letter_code
_entity_poly.pdbx_strand_id
1 'polypeptide(L)'
;MADYLICGGELVTAGGTAANPGITVTDGKLTAHGGPDHARIDAGGLYIAPGFIDLHVHGGGGHDFSDATVEAFVGAAQAHMLRGTTTLLPTTVCNPPEELERIFAALTATRATQHALPYMPGLHIEGPWINPKQAGAQDPRYILVPTEESTQALLKHGKDVARVTAAPELPGALELGDTLSAQGVLMSIGHSDADYGQVQEAVRHGYKLVTHLYSGMSTLHRVRAMRVLGVVESAYLMDELDVEIIADGLHLPPELLQLIVRCKP
;
A
#
# COMPACT_ATOMS: atom_id res chain seq x y z
N MET A 1 8.10 4.97 -26.69
CA MET A 1 9.03 4.18 -25.84
C MET A 1 9.82 3.28 -26.76
N ALA A 2 11.08 2.96 -26.44
CA ALA A 2 11.83 2.01 -27.26
C ALA A 2 11.32 0.58 -27.02
N ASP A 3 11.34 -0.25 -28.05
CA ASP A 3 10.99 -1.66 -27.96
C ASP A 3 12.22 -2.47 -27.58
N TYR A 4 12.03 -3.47 -26.72
CA TYR A 4 13.12 -4.27 -26.15
C TYR A 4 12.88 -5.76 -26.33
N LEU A 5 13.99 -6.50 -26.53
CA LEU A 5 14.04 -7.95 -26.38
C LEU A 5 15.03 -8.31 -25.27
N ILE A 6 14.54 -8.85 -24.18
CA ILE A 6 15.34 -9.30 -23.04
C ILE A 6 15.72 -10.77 -23.29
N CYS A 7 17.01 -11.03 -23.47
CA CYS A 7 17.56 -12.36 -23.77
C CYS A 7 18.38 -12.89 -22.59
N GLY A 8 18.45 -14.22 -22.47
CA GLY A 8 19.18 -14.86 -21.36
C GLY A 8 18.54 -14.63 -20.01
N GLY A 9 19.24 -15.01 -18.93
CA GLY A 9 18.75 -14.91 -17.57
C GLY A 9 17.71 -15.95 -17.17
N GLU A 10 17.28 -15.88 -15.91
CA GLU A 10 16.27 -16.76 -15.32
C GLU A 10 15.03 -15.96 -14.91
N LEU A 11 13.86 -16.41 -15.36
CA LEU A 11 12.57 -15.83 -14.96
C LEU A 11 12.19 -16.27 -13.55
N VAL A 12 11.85 -15.32 -12.70
CA VAL A 12 11.23 -15.60 -11.40
C VAL A 12 9.71 -15.71 -11.61
N THR A 13 9.16 -16.88 -11.28
CA THR A 13 7.73 -17.19 -11.42
C THR A 13 7.16 -17.67 -10.08
N ALA A 14 5.85 -17.79 -9.98
CA ALA A 14 5.19 -18.35 -8.80
C ALA A 14 5.62 -19.80 -8.50
N GLY A 15 6.05 -20.57 -9.52
CA GLY A 15 6.53 -21.95 -9.39
C GLY A 15 8.04 -22.07 -9.17
N GLY A 16 8.77 -20.98 -9.03
CA GLY A 16 10.24 -20.95 -8.92
C GLY A 16 10.88 -20.27 -10.12
N THR A 17 12.15 -20.61 -10.43
CA THR A 17 12.86 -20.03 -11.56
C THR A 17 12.70 -20.89 -12.82
N ALA A 18 12.69 -20.26 -13.98
CA ALA A 18 12.63 -20.90 -15.31
C ALA A 18 13.57 -20.18 -16.29
N ALA A 19 14.07 -20.91 -17.29
CA ALA A 19 14.86 -20.29 -18.35
C ALA A 19 14.04 -19.25 -19.12
N ASN A 20 14.64 -18.09 -19.39
CA ASN A 20 13.98 -17.05 -20.18
C ASN A 20 13.91 -17.45 -21.66
N PRO A 21 12.71 -17.61 -22.25
CA PRO A 21 12.54 -17.90 -23.68
C PRO A 21 12.77 -16.67 -24.58
N GLY A 22 13.01 -15.50 -24.00
CA GLY A 22 13.00 -14.19 -24.62
C GLY A 22 11.71 -13.42 -24.26
N ILE A 23 11.86 -12.33 -23.53
CA ILE A 23 10.75 -11.42 -23.21
C ILE A 23 10.82 -10.22 -24.13
N THR A 24 9.74 -10.00 -24.86
CA THR A 24 9.61 -8.82 -25.72
C THR A 24 8.73 -7.77 -25.07
N VAL A 25 9.17 -6.51 -25.15
CA VAL A 25 8.39 -5.35 -24.78
C VAL A 25 8.17 -4.50 -26.01
N THR A 26 6.91 -4.30 -26.39
CA THR A 26 6.51 -3.45 -27.51
C THR A 26 5.46 -2.47 -27.01
N ASP A 27 5.67 -1.19 -27.25
CA ASP A 27 4.78 -0.11 -26.76
C ASP A 27 4.49 -0.22 -25.25
N GLY A 28 5.50 -0.58 -24.47
CA GLY A 28 5.39 -0.74 -23.01
C GLY A 28 4.60 -1.94 -22.54
N LYS A 29 4.29 -2.90 -23.41
CA LYS A 29 3.57 -4.14 -23.10
C LYS A 29 4.41 -5.37 -23.38
N LEU A 30 4.23 -6.41 -22.56
CA LEU A 30 4.82 -7.71 -22.84
C LEU A 30 4.12 -8.35 -24.05
N THR A 31 4.93 -8.82 -25.02
CA THR A 31 4.44 -9.47 -26.23
C THR A 31 5.15 -10.81 -26.45
N ALA A 32 4.50 -11.71 -27.18
CA ALA A 32 5.05 -13.07 -27.44
C ALA A 32 6.17 -13.08 -28.49
N HIS A 33 6.29 -12.05 -29.32
CA HIS A 33 7.24 -12.04 -30.45
C HIS A 33 7.93 -10.70 -30.58
N GLY A 34 9.27 -10.71 -30.56
CA GLY A 34 10.11 -9.55 -30.85
C GLY A 34 10.35 -9.41 -32.37
N GLY A 35 10.31 -8.17 -32.86
CA GLY A 35 10.75 -7.85 -34.22
C GLY A 35 12.28 -7.68 -34.30
N PRO A 36 12.85 -7.65 -35.52
CA PRO A 36 14.29 -7.47 -35.73
C PRO A 36 14.82 -6.11 -35.24
N ASP A 37 13.95 -5.11 -35.06
CA ASP A 37 14.31 -3.74 -34.69
C ASP A 37 14.28 -3.48 -33.16
N HIS A 38 14.04 -4.52 -32.33
CA HIS A 38 14.03 -4.38 -30.89
C HIS A 38 15.46 -4.23 -30.32
N ALA A 39 15.65 -3.27 -29.44
CA ALA A 39 16.89 -3.14 -28.69
C ALA A 39 17.10 -4.37 -27.79
N ARG A 40 18.26 -4.99 -27.84
CA ARG A 40 18.55 -6.19 -27.06
C ARG A 40 19.11 -5.84 -25.69
N ILE A 41 18.53 -6.46 -24.64
CA ILE A 41 19.04 -6.43 -23.28
C ILE A 41 19.51 -7.84 -22.96
N ASP A 42 20.81 -8.01 -22.72
CA ASP A 42 21.38 -9.28 -22.27
C ASP A 42 21.25 -9.39 -20.74
N ALA A 43 20.46 -10.34 -20.29
CA ALA A 43 20.25 -10.68 -18.89
C ALA A 43 21.01 -11.95 -18.47
N GLY A 44 22.02 -12.39 -19.24
CA GLY A 44 22.82 -13.58 -18.92
C GLY A 44 23.38 -13.53 -17.50
N GLY A 45 23.10 -14.58 -16.70
CA GLY A 45 23.51 -14.66 -15.29
C GLY A 45 22.69 -13.80 -14.30
N LEU A 46 21.61 -13.17 -14.75
CA LEU A 46 20.72 -12.36 -13.91
C LEU A 46 19.34 -13.03 -13.74
N TYR A 47 18.62 -12.61 -12.71
CA TYR A 47 17.20 -12.92 -12.57
C TYR A 47 16.35 -11.83 -13.23
N ILE A 48 15.25 -12.25 -13.83
CA ILE A 48 14.23 -11.37 -14.42
C ILE A 48 12.96 -11.59 -13.63
N ALA A 49 12.48 -10.55 -12.97
CA ALA A 49 11.29 -10.59 -12.13
C ALA A 49 10.35 -9.42 -12.48
N PRO A 50 9.04 -9.53 -12.16
CA PRO A 50 8.18 -8.35 -12.09
C PRO A 50 8.79 -7.33 -11.14
N GLY A 51 8.61 -6.04 -11.43
CA GLY A 51 9.00 -4.99 -10.49
C GLY A 51 8.15 -5.06 -9.21
N PHE A 52 8.71 -4.58 -8.10
CA PHE A 52 7.98 -4.55 -6.84
C PHE A 52 6.83 -3.55 -6.90
N ILE A 53 5.75 -3.89 -6.20
CA ILE A 53 4.59 -3.03 -5.96
C ILE A 53 4.62 -2.68 -4.47
N ASP A 54 4.84 -1.40 -4.17
CA ASP A 54 4.88 -0.90 -2.79
C ASP A 54 3.57 -0.19 -2.48
N LEU A 55 2.80 -0.77 -1.57
CA LEU A 55 1.45 -0.27 -1.23
C LEU A 55 1.45 0.73 -0.07
N HIS A 56 2.61 0.93 0.60
CA HIS A 56 2.69 1.75 1.79
C HIS A 56 4.11 2.31 1.98
N VAL A 57 4.30 3.57 1.64
CA VAL A 57 5.59 4.23 1.76
C VAL A 57 5.43 5.75 1.96
N HIS A 58 6.01 6.28 3.02
CA HIS A 58 5.91 7.71 3.37
C HIS A 58 6.93 8.58 2.65
N GLY A 59 8.03 8.00 2.19
CA GLY A 59 9.10 8.72 1.52
C GLY A 59 10.34 7.87 1.30
N GLY A 60 11.43 8.49 0.90
CA GLY A 60 12.70 7.80 0.65
C GLY A 60 13.76 8.75 0.13
N GLY A 61 15.04 8.34 0.20
CA GLY A 61 16.14 9.16 -0.34
C GLY A 61 16.30 10.54 0.30
N GLY A 62 15.83 10.73 1.54
CA GLY A 62 15.86 12.01 2.24
C GLY A 62 14.66 12.93 1.96
N HIS A 63 13.61 12.42 1.31
CA HIS A 63 12.38 13.13 0.99
C HIS A 63 11.16 12.44 1.61
N ASP A 64 10.12 13.21 1.95
CA ASP A 64 8.83 12.74 2.46
C ASP A 64 7.71 13.21 1.53
N PHE A 65 6.70 12.35 1.29
CA PHE A 65 5.56 12.75 0.47
C PHE A 65 4.71 13.83 1.15
N SER A 66 4.77 13.93 2.47
CA SER A 66 4.12 15.00 3.24
C SER A 66 4.76 16.37 3.04
N ASP A 67 5.97 16.46 2.45
CA ASP A 67 6.55 17.75 2.04
C ASP A 67 5.71 18.45 0.95
N ALA A 68 4.83 17.70 0.30
CA ALA A 68 3.85 18.17 -0.69
C ALA A 68 4.48 19.01 -1.83
N THR A 69 5.65 18.59 -2.31
CA THR A 69 6.36 19.22 -3.42
C THR A 69 6.69 18.20 -4.53
N VAL A 70 6.78 18.67 -5.77
CA VAL A 70 7.21 17.81 -6.90
C VAL A 70 8.60 17.24 -6.65
N GLU A 71 9.51 18.03 -6.10
CA GLU A 71 10.88 17.60 -5.79
C GLU A 71 10.88 16.42 -4.80
N ALA A 72 10.10 16.51 -3.73
CA ALA A 72 10.00 15.44 -2.73
C ALA A 72 9.40 14.16 -3.34
N PHE A 73 8.31 14.28 -4.12
CA PHE A 73 7.70 13.15 -4.80
C PHE A 73 8.66 12.46 -5.78
N VAL A 74 9.37 13.25 -6.60
CA VAL A 74 10.36 12.71 -7.54
C VAL A 74 11.51 12.05 -6.80
N GLY A 75 12.08 12.71 -5.79
CA GLY A 75 13.22 12.19 -5.03
C GLY A 75 12.89 10.88 -4.31
N ALA A 76 11.77 10.84 -3.58
CA ALA A 76 11.30 9.63 -2.91
C ALA A 76 11.02 8.50 -3.90
N ALA A 77 10.23 8.75 -4.95
CA ALA A 77 9.88 7.74 -5.93
C ALA A 77 11.10 7.16 -6.67
N GLN A 78 12.06 8.00 -7.04
CA GLN A 78 13.31 7.55 -7.66
C GLN A 78 14.17 6.68 -6.73
N ALA A 79 14.22 7.00 -5.44
CA ALA A 79 14.93 6.18 -4.47
C ALA A 79 14.41 4.74 -4.42
N HIS A 80 13.08 4.56 -4.48
CA HIS A 80 12.44 3.24 -4.54
C HIS A 80 12.61 2.57 -5.92
N MET A 81 12.50 3.34 -7.01
CA MET A 81 12.69 2.82 -8.37
C MET A 81 14.10 2.21 -8.55
N LEU A 82 15.12 2.84 -8.01
CA LEU A 82 16.50 2.34 -8.05
C LEU A 82 16.69 1.03 -7.27
N ARG A 83 15.70 0.61 -6.49
CA ARG A 83 15.67 -0.67 -5.75
C ARG A 83 14.70 -1.68 -6.35
N GLY A 84 14.12 -1.37 -7.53
CA GLY A 84 13.26 -2.29 -8.26
C GLY A 84 11.77 -2.09 -8.07
N THR A 85 11.33 -1.04 -7.36
CA THR A 85 9.91 -0.68 -7.25
C THR A 85 9.45 -0.04 -8.55
N THR A 86 8.44 -0.61 -9.18
CA THR A 86 7.85 -0.11 -10.45
C THR A 86 6.46 0.49 -10.27
N THR A 87 5.81 0.20 -9.14
CA THR A 87 4.54 0.79 -8.74
C THR A 87 4.60 1.11 -7.26
N LEU A 88 4.18 2.28 -6.85
CA LEU A 88 4.08 2.64 -5.44
C LEU A 88 2.87 3.52 -5.15
N LEU A 89 2.35 3.43 -3.93
CA LEU A 89 1.34 4.32 -3.39
C LEU A 89 2.03 5.30 -2.42
N PRO A 90 2.27 6.57 -2.83
CA PRO A 90 2.71 7.58 -1.89
C PRO A 90 1.72 7.66 -0.73
N THR A 91 2.22 7.52 0.50
CA THR A 91 1.38 7.40 1.69
C THR A 91 1.46 8.65 2.54
N THR A 92 0.30 9.17 2.93
CA THR A 92 0.19 10.31 3.86
C THR A 92 0.33 9.85 5.30
N VAL A 93 0.51 10.80 6.21
CA VAL A 93 0.31 10.61 7.65
C VAL A 93 -0.93 11.39 8.08
N CYS A 94 -1.29 11.35 9.38
CA CYS A 94 -2.33 12.24 9.91
C CYS A 94 -1.89 13.70 9.74
N ASN A 95 -2.50 14.39 8.81
CA ASN A 95 -2.20 15.78 8.45
C ASN A 95 -3.46 16.64 8.55
N PRO A 96 -3.31 17.98 8.70
CA PRO A 96 -4.41 18.91 8.49
C PRO A 96 -5.02 18.75 7.08
N PRO A 97 -6.33 19.00 6.90
CA PRO A 97 -6.97 18.87 5.59
C PRO A 97 -6.31 19.69 4.47
N GLU A 98 -5.81 20.86 4.77
CA GLU A 98 -5.12 21.75 3.82
C GLU A 98 -3.79 21.17 3.33
N GLU A 99 -3.10 20.38 4.15
CA GLU A 99 -1.88 19.66 3.72
C GLU A 99 -2.22 18.51 2.79
N LEU A 100 -3.31 17.79 3.06
CA LEU A 100 -3.77 16.72 2.18
C LEU A 100 -4.08 17.24 0.77
N GLU A 101 -4.72 18.39 0.65
CA GLU A 101 -4.98 19.04 -0.66
C GLU A 101 -3.67 19.36 -1.40
N ARG A 102 -2.64 19.83 -0.67
CA ARG A 102 -1.31 20.11 -1.25
C ARG A 102 -0.62 18.83 -1.72
N ILE A 103 -0.75 17.72 -0.99
CA ILE A 103 -0.20 16.42 -1.36
C ILE A 103 -0.86 15.91 -2.67
N PHE A 104 -2.19 16.01 -2.83
CA PHE A 104 -2.88 15.68 -4.07
C PHE A 104 -2.42 16.54 -5.26
N ALA A 105 -2.24 17.85 -5.02
CA ALA A 105 -1.72 18.76 -6.04
C ALA A 105 -0.29 18.38 -6.46
N ALA A 106 0.58 18.01 -5.50
CA ALA A 106 1.94 17.56 -5.77
C ALA A 106 1.96 16.24 -6.56
N LEU A 107 1.11 15.26 -6.24
CA LEU A 107 0.96 14.03 -7.02
C LEU A 107 0.61 14.33 -8.48
N THR A 108 -0.40 15.18 -8.69
CA THR A 108 -0.86 15.56 -10.02
C THR A 108 0.26 16.25 -10.82
N ALA A 109 0.94 17.21 -10.21
CA ALA A 109 2.06 17.91 -10.82
C ALA A 109 3.24 16.97 -11.13
N THR A 110 3.55 16.03 -10.24
CA THR A 110 4.62 15.06 -10.44
C THR A 110 4.35 14.13 -11.62
N ARG A 111 3.12 13.66 -11.79
CA ARG A 111 2.73 12.82 -12.94
C ARG A 111 2.85 13.56 -14.28
N ALA A 112 2.79 14.88 -14.27
CA ALA A 112 2.96 15.71 -15.48
C ALA A 112 4.43 15.95 -15.84
N THR A 113 5.38 15.54 -14.99
CA THR A 113 6.82 15.69 -15.27
C THR A 113 7.32 14.68 -16.30
N GLN A 114 8.52 14.94 -16.85
CA GLN A 114 9.21 14.02 -17.77
C GLN A 114 10.17 13.07 -17.03
N HIS A 115 10.16 13.01 -15.70
CA HIS A 115 11.00 12.10 -14.94
C HIS A 115 10.58 10.65 -15.14
N ALA A 116 11.57 9.75 -15.23
CA ALA A 116 11.30 8.33 -15.11
C ALA A 116 10.98 8.02 -13.65
N LEU A 117 9.76 7.54 -13.40
CA LEU A 117 9.23 7.27 -12.06
C LEU A 117 8.47 5.94 -12.06
N PRO A 118 8.32 5.29 -10.91
CA PRO A 118 7.35 4.22 -10.73
C PRO A 118 5.94 4.71 -11.07
N TYR A 119 5.07 3.82 -11.48
CA TYR A 119 3.67 4.14 -11.63
C TYR A 119 3.05 4.44 -10.26
N MET A 120 2.40 5.58 -10.12
CA MET A 120 1.69 6.01 -8.91
C MET A 120 0.18 6.08 -9.24
N PRO A 121 -0.60 5.02 -8.98
CA PRO A 121 -2.03 4.98 -9.31
C PRO A 121 -2.87 6.00 -8.53
N GLY A 122 -2.44 6.32 -7.30
CA GLY A 122 -3.09 7.26 -6.40
C GLY A 122 -2.31 7.36 -5.09
N LEU A 123 -2.90 8.01 -4.09
CA LEU A 123 -2.37 8.07 -2.74
C LEU A 123 -2.95 6.93 -1.89
N HIS A 124 -2.16 6.50 -0.93
CA HIS A 124 -2.63 5.81 0.26
C HIS A 124 -2.83 6.86 1.37
N ILE A 125 -4.05 7.02 1.82
CA ILE A 125 -4.42 7.93 2.91
C ILE A 125 -4.37 7.13 4.20
N GLU A 126 -3.30 7.29 4.99
CA GLU A 126 -3.16 6.64 6.28
C GLU A 126 -3.62 7.58 7.39
N GLY A 127 -4.79 7.29 7.93
CA GLY A 127 -5.48 8.26 8.81
C GLY A 127 -6.15 9.37 7.99
N PRO A 128 -6.65 10.41 8.62
CA PRO A 128 -6.63 10.73 10.07
C PRO A 128 -7.61 9.91 10.93
N TRP A 129 -8.37 9.03 10.36
CA TRP A 129 -9.44 8.26 11.02
C TRP A 129 -8.89 7.00 11.70
N ILE A 130 -8.05 7.20 12.71
CA ILE A 130 -7.35 6.14 13.44
C ILE A 130 -7.64 6.22 14.94
N ASN A 131 -7.42 5.12 15.65
CA ASN A 131 -7.62 5.10 17.10
C ASN A 131 -6.43 5.74 17.82
N PRO A 132 -6.65 6.76 18.69
CA PRO A 132 -5.57 7.40 19.44
C PRO A 132 -4.73 6.45 20.30
N LYS A 133 -5.30 5.32 20.74
CA LYS A 133 -4.54 4.30 21.50
C LYS A 133 -3.51 3.57 20.64
N GLN A 134 -3.72 3.55 19.34
CA GLN A 134 -2.89 2.86 18.36
C GLN A 134 -2.19 3.84 17.40
N ALA A 135 -2.03 5.11 17.83
CA ALA A 135 -1.49 6.19 17.00
C ALA A 135 -0.08 5.87 16.45
N GLY A 136 0.76 5.15 17.22
CA GLY A 136 2.12 4.87 16.77
C GLY A 136 2.91 6.16 16.52
N ALA A 137 3.44 6.32 15.30
CA ALA A 137 4.18 7.51 14.87
C ALA A 137 3.28 8.65 14.37
N GLN A 138 1.96 8.46 14.30
CA GLN A 138 1.02 9.48 13.82
C GLN A 138 0.89 10.61 14.85
N ASP A 139 0.74 11.86 14.38
CA ASP A 139 0.56 13.00 15.28
C ASP A 139 -0.86 13.03 15.88
N PRO A 140 -1.00 12.87 17.21
CA PRO A 140 -2.32 12.80 17.83
C PRO A 140 -3.18 14.05 17.66
N ARG A 141 -2.58 15.20 17.33
CA ARG A 141 -3.30 16.46 17.12
C ARG A 141 -4.21 16.43 15.89
N TYR A 142 -3.89 15.55 14.93
CA TYR A 142 -4.59 15.44 13.66
C TYR A 142 -5.43 14.17 13.53
N ILE A 143 -5.55 13.40 14.62
CA ILE A 143 -6.45 12.24 14.65
C ILE A 143 -7.90 12.75 14.73
N LEU A 144 -8.72 12.26 13.81
CA LEU A 144 -10.11 12.68 13.65
C LEU A 144 -11.05 11.46 13.65
N VAL A 145 -12.32 11.74 13.77
CA VAL A 145 -13.41 10.77 13.53
C VAL A 145 -13.97 11.02 12.13
N PRO A 146 -14.24 9.99 11.33
CA PRO A 146 -14.83 10.18 9.99
C PRO A 146 -16.20 10.85 10.10
N THR A 147 -16.46 11.77 9.18
CA THR A 147 -17.75 12.42 8.99
C THR A 147 -18.15 12.35 7.53
N GLU A 148 -19.43 12.50 7.24
CA GLU A 148 -19.90 12.58 5.86
C GLU A 148 -19.18 13.68 5.07
N GLU A 149 -18.98 14.85 5.69
CA GLU A 149 -18.27 15.98 5.08
C GLU A 149 -16.83 15.61 4.70
N SER A 150 -16.07 15.00 5.62
CA SER A 150 -14.69 14.58 5.37
C SER A 150 -14.61 13.48 4.31
N THR A 151 -15.58 12.56 4.28
CA THR A 151 -15.67 11.51 3.26
C THR A 151 -15.95 12.12 1.88
N GLN A 152 -16.90 13.06 1.78
CA GLN A 152 -17.23 13.75 0.54
C GLN A 152 -16.07 14.64 0.05
N ALA A 153 -15.32 15.26 0.96
CA ALA A 153 -14.11 16.01 0.60
C ALA A 153 -13.07 15.10 -0.05
N LEU A 154 -12.83 13.91 0.49
CA LEU A 154 -11.89 12.94 -0.08
C LEU A 154 -12.35 12.44 -1.45
N LEU A 155 -13.63 12.16 -1.63
CA LEU A 155 -14.19 11.69 -2.90
C LEU A 155 -14.02 12.65 -4.08
N LYS A 156 -13.80 13.94 -3.84
CA LYS A 156 -13.51 14.94 -4.90
C LYS A 156 -12.24 14.60 -5.69
N HIS A 157 -11.31 13.87 -5.09
CA HIS A 157 -10.07 13.45 -5.72
C HIS A 157 -10.23 12.19 -6.59
N GLY A 158 -11.38 11.53 -6.53
CA GLY A 158 -11.73 10.39 -7.38
C GLY A 158 -10.69 9.27 -7.32
N LYS A 159 -10.20 8.85 -8.50
CA LYS A 159 -9.21 7.76 -8.62
C LYS A 159 -7.84 8.06 -7.99
N ASP A 160 -7.57 9.30 -7.61
CA ASP A 160 -6.32 9.64 -6.92
C ASP A 160 -6.34 9.23 -5.45
N VAL A 161 -7.48 8.80 -4.91
CA VAL A 161 -7.59 8.05 -3.66
C VAL A 161 -7.56 6.57 -3.99
N ALA A 162 -6.39 5.94 -3.88
CA ALA A 162 -6.24 4.52 -4.22
C ALA A 162 -6.54 3.61 -3.02
N ARG A 163 -6.17 4.06 -1.83
CA ARG A 163 -6.28 3.28 -0.60
C ARG A 163 -6.53 4.21 0.60
N VAL A 164 -7.31 3.72 1.56
CA VAL A 164 -7.53 4.40 2.86
C VAL A 164 -7.32 3.42 3.99
N THR A 165 -6.50 3.79 4.97
CA THR A 165 -6.36 3.07 6.23
C THR A 165 -7.12 3.80 7.32
N ALA A 166 -8.02 3.08 8.00
CA ALA A 166 -8.83 3.62 9.08
C ALA A 166 -9.07 2.57 10.18
N ALA A 167 -9.42 3.03 11.37
CA ALA A 167 -9.83 2.23 12.51
C ALA A 167 -11.35 2.02 12.47
N PRO A 168 -11.83 0.80 12.18
CA PRO A 168 -13.24 0.54 11.91
C PRO A 168 -14.15 0.67 13.14
N GLU A 169 -13.59 0.63 14.33
CA GLU A 169 -14.33 0.83 15.59
C GLU A 169 -14.71 2.28 15.86
N LEU A 170 -14.19 3.23 15.10
CA LEU A 170 -14.53 4.64 15.25
C LEU A 170 -15.96 4.93 14.75
N PRO A 171 -16.69 5.84 15.40
CA PRO A 171 -17.97 6.30 14.86
C PRO A 171 -17.84 6.82 13.42
N GLY A 172 -18.71 6.38 12.51
CA GLY A 172 -18.70 6.77 11.10
C GLY A 172 -17.71 5.99 10.21
N ALA A 173 -16.86 5.11 10.79
CA ALA A 173 -15.87 4.38 10.01
C ALA A 173 -16.46 3.26 9.14
N LEU A 174 -17.58 2.68 9.54
CA LEU A 174 -18.28 1.69 8.72
C LEU A 174 -18.94 2.35 7.50
N GLU A 175 -19.58 3.49 7.69
CA GLU A 175 -20.16 4.30 6.61
C GLU A 175 -19.08 4.84 5.65
N LEU A 176 -17.91 5.19 6.19
CA LEU A 176 -16.72 5.52 5.38
C LEU A 176 -16.34 4.34 4.49
N GLY A 177 -16.28 3.13 5.08
CA GLY A 177 -15.98 1.89 4.39
C GLY A 177 -16.94 1.61 3.22
N ASP A 178 -18.25 1.68 3.48
CA ASP A 178 -19.29 1.51 2.44
C ASP A 178 -19.11 2.51 1.29
N THR A 179 -18.93 3.77 1.66
CA THR A 179 -18.89 4.86 0.67
C THR A 179 -17.65 4.78 -0.21
N LEU A 180 -16.48 4.58 0.38
CA LEU A 180 -15.21 4.58 -0.36
C LEU A 180 -15.01 3.26 -1.14
N SER A 181 -15.38 2.12 -0.57
CA SER A 181 -15.26 0.84 -1.27
C SER A 181 -16.18 0.76 -2.50
N ALA A 182 -17.37 1.36 -2.44
CA ALA A 182 -18.27 1.47 -3.58
C ALA A 182 -17.68 2.31 -4.74
N GLN A 183 -16.71 3.16 -4.47
CA GLN A 183 -15.96 3.93 -5.48
C GLN A 183 -14.66 3.23 -5.92
N GLY A 184 -14.41 2.01 -5.45
CA GLY A 184 -13.23 1.23 -5.80
C GLY A 184 -11.97 1.57 -5.00
N VAL A 185 -12.10 2.33 -3.91
CA VAL A 185 -11.00 2.61 -2.98
C VAL A 185 -10.74 1.36 -2.15
N LEU A 186 -9.48 0.95 -2.02
CA LEU A 186 -9.08 -0.16 -1.15
C LEU A 186 -9.15 0.28 0.31
N MET A 187 -10.12 -0.23 1.05
CA MET A 187 -10.25 0.03 2.48
C MET A 187 -9.39 -0.93 3.30
N SER A 188 -8.60 -0.38 4.20
CA SER A 188 -7.67 -1.12 5.06
C SER A 188 -7.91 -0.83 6.53
N ILE A 189 -7.81 -1.86 7.37
CA ILE A 189 -7.82 -1.74 8.83
C ILE A 189 -6.38 -1.45 9.29
N GLY A 190 -6.19 -0.39 10.04
CA GLY A 190 -4.91 -0.07 10.65
C GLY A 190 -5.05 0.97 11.74
N HIS A 191 -4.04 1.08 12.60
CA HIS A 191 -4.08 1.95 13.78
C HIS A 191 -5.38 1.79 14.59
N SER A 192 -5.73 0.54 14.86
CA SER A 192 -7.04 0.11 15.34
C SER A 192 -6.96 -0.70 16.62
N ASP A 193 -7.85 -0.42 17.57
CA ASP A 193 -8.04 -1.17 18.81
C ASP A 193 -9.27 -2.11 18.72
N ALA A 194 -9.74 -2.42 17.49
CA ALA A 194 -10.93 -3.21 17.23
C ALA A 194 -10.81 -4.64 17.80
N ASP A 195 -11.92 -5.18 18.26
CA ASP A 195 -12.08 -6.59 18.57
C ASP A 195 -12.57 -7.39 17.35
N TYR A 196 -12.66 -8.72 17.51
CA TYR A 196 -13.08 -9.62 16.43
C TYR A 196 -14.45 -9.24 15.83
N GLY A 197 -15.43 -8.86 16.68
CA GLY A 197 -16.76 -8.49 16.21
C GLY A 197 -16.73 -7.22 15.37
N GLN A 198 -15.95 -6.23 15.79
CA GLN A 198 -15.76 -4.97 15.06
C GLN A 198 -15.02 -5.17 13.74
N VAL A 199 -14.00 -6.05 13.69
CA VAL A 199 -13.34 -6.43 12.44
C VAL A 199 -14.29 -7.16 11.49
N GLN A 200 -15.15 -8.04 12.03
CA GLN A 200 -16.16 -8.74 11.22
C GLN A 200 -17.16 -7.76 10.59
N GLU A 201 -17.60 -6.73 11.33
CA GLU A 201 -18.43 -5.67 10.76
C GLU A 201 -17.66 -4.87 9.70
N ALA A 202 -16.39 -4.53 9.94
CA ALA A 202 -15.57 -3.83 8.95
C ALA A 202 -15.50 -4.58 7.60
N VAL A 203 -15.31 -5.90 7.63
CA VAL A 203 -15.32 -6.72 6.41
C VAL A 203 -16.64 -6.58 5.64
N ARG A 204 -17.79 -6.58 6.34
CA ARG A 204 -19.12 -6.39 5.73
C ARG A 204 -19.28 -5.01 5.08
N HIS A 205 -18.55 -4.02 5.62
CA HIS A 205 -18.54 -2.63 5.16
C HIS A 205 -17.35 -2.30 4.23
N GLY A 206 -16.80 -3.31 3.55
CA GLY A 206 -15.87 -3.14 2.44
C GLY A 206 -14.38 -3.06 2.81
N TYR A 207 -14.01 -3.26 4.07
CA TYR A 207 -12.60 -3.40 4.45
C TYR A 207 -12.06 -4.76 4.01
N LYS A 208 -10.89 -4.76 3.33
CA LYS A 208 -10.32 -5.97 2.72
C LYS A 208 -8.86 -6.21 3.01
N LEU A 209 -8.19 -5.27 3.64
CA LEU A 209 -6.77 -5.34 3.92
C LEU A 209 -6.50 -4.97 5.37
N VAL A 210 -5.48 -5.57 5.97
CA VAL A 210 -4.91 -5.14 7.26
C VAL A 210 -3.56 -4.52 7.00
N THR A 211 -3.42 -3.25 7.35
CA THR A 211 -2.22 -2.44 7.17
C THR A 211 -1.16 -2.89 8.17
N HIS A 212 0.09 -3.06 7.72
CA HIS A 212 1.28 -3.39 8.54
C HIS A 212 0.98 -4.26 9.77
N LEU A 213 0.52 -5.49 9.51
CA LEU A 213 0.12 -6.47 10.53
C LEU A 213 1.12 -6.51 11.70
N TYR A 214 0.63 -6.48 12.93
CA TYR A 214 1.30 -6.34 14.21
C TYR A 214 1.71 -4.91 14.62
N SER A 215 1.70 -3.94 13.74
CA SER A 215 2.04 -2.56 14.08
C SER A 215 0.77 -1.72 14.28
N GLY A 216 0.69 -0.97 15.40
CA GLY A 216 -0.43 -0.08 15.66
C GLY A 216 -1.80 -0.77 15.65
N MET A 217 -1.94 -1.93 16.30
CA MET A 217 -3.21 -2.65 16.33
C MET A 217 -3.36 -3.54 17.56
N SER A 218 -4.61 -3.89 17.88
CA SER A 218 -4.96 -4.80 18.96
C SER A 218 -4.55 -6.24 18.66
N THR A 219 -4.20 -6.96 19.72
CA THR A 219 -3.91 -8.39 19.69
C THR A 219 -4.71 -9.09 20.78
N LEU A 220 -4.60 -10.41 20.85
CA LEU A 220 -5.20 -11.23 21.91
C LEU A 220 -4.92 -10.63 23.30
N HIS A 221 -5.97 -10.26 23.98
CA HIS A 221 -5.89 -9.70 25.32
C HIS A 221 -6.93 -10.31 26.25
N ARG A 222 -6.91 -9.91 27.52
CA ARG A 222 -7.83 -10.41 28.53
C ARG A 222 -8.75 -9.31 29.04
N VAL A 223 -10.05 -9.55 28.94
CA VAL A 223 -11.07 -8.74 29.58
C VAL A 223 -11.68 -9.58 30.71
N ARG A 224 -11.43 -9.21 31.97
CA ARG A 224 -11.77 -10.03 33.15
C ARG A 224 -11.14 -11.42 33.04
N ALA A 225 -11.95 -12.49 32.92
CA ALA A 225 -11.50 -13.88 32.78
C ALA A 225 -11.48 -14.37 31.33
N MET A 226 -12.10 -13.60 30.39
CA MET A 226 -12.26 -13.98 28.99
C MET A 226 -11.06 -13.55 28.15
N ARG A 227 -10.78 -14.32 27.11
CA ARG A 227 -9.87 -13.90 26.03
C ARG A 227 -10.67 -13.22 24.93
N VAL A 228 -10.18 -12.08 24.47
CA VAL A 228 -10.75 -11.30 23.37
C VAL A 228 -9.71 -11.23 22.27
N LEU A 229 -10.12 -11.55 21.05
CA LEU A 229 -9.27 -11.46 19.86
C LEU A 229 -9.22 -10.03 19.37
N GLY A 230 -8.04 -9.59 18.96
CA GLY A 230 -7.84 -8.29 18.34
C GLY A 230 -7.80 -8.38 16.82
N VAL A 231 -7.32 -7.31 16.19
CA VAL A 231 -7.17 -7.21 14.72
C VAL A 231 -6.24 -8.30 14.19
N VAL A 232 -5.14 -8.60 14.87
CA VAL A 232 -4.16 -9.59 14.41
C VAL A 232 -4.78 -10.98 14.27
N GLU A 233 -5.45 -11.48 15.30
CA GLU A 233 -6.08 -12.80 15.28
C GLU A 233 -7.28 -12.82 14.33
N SER A 234 -8.00 -11.72 14.22
CA SER A 234 -9.11 -11.57 13.26
C SER A 234 -8.61 -11.68 11.82
N ALA A 235 -7.48 -11.04 11.50
CA ALA A 235 -6.87 -11.13 10.19
C ALA A 235 -6.49 -12.57 9.80
N TYR A 236 -6.04 -13.38 10.77
CA TYR A 236 -5.72 -14.78 10.50
C TYR A 236 -6.94 -15.68 10.33
N LEU A 237 -8.06 -15.34 10.94
CA LEU A 237 -9.29 -16.14 10.94
C LEU A 237 -10.24 -15.81 9.80
N MET A 238 -10.09 -14.63 9.18
CA MET A 238 -10.99 -14.15 8.12
C MET A 238 -10.28 -14.24 6.77
N ASP A 239 -10.72 -15.15 5.92
CA ASP A 239 -10.15 -15.35 4.57
C ASP A 239 -10.40 -14.14 3.65
N GLU A 240 -11.41 -13.32 3.96
CA GLU A 240 -11.75 -12.11 3.23
C GLU A 240 -10.76 -10.95 3.42
N LEU A 241 -9.87 -11.05 4.42
CA LEU A 241 -8.86 -10.04 4.71
C LEU A 241 -7.50 -10.47 4.18
N ASP A 242 -6.91 -9.68 3.32
CA ASP A 242 -5.48 -9.73 3.04
C ASP A 242 -4.69 -9.04 4.15
N VAL A 243 -3.39 -9.31 4.23
CA VAL A 243 -2.50 -8.68 5.21
C VAL A 243 -1.29 -8.06 4.53
N GLU A 244 -0.91 -6.90 4.97
CA GLU A 244 0.33 -6.24 4.61
C GLU A 244 1.35 -6.38 5.75
N ILE A 245 2.62 -6.52 5.42
CA ILE A 245 3.71 -6.60 6.39
C ILE A 245 4.80 -5.59 6.09
N ILE A 246 5.49 -5.13 7.12
CA ILE A 246 6.73 -4.36 6.95
C ILE A 246 7.89 -5.35 6.87
N ALA A 247 8.42 -5.55 5.67
CA ALA A 247 9.43 -6.57 5.36
C ALA A 247 10.87 -6.02 5.37
N ASP A 248 11.16 -5.01 6.19
CA ASP A 248 12.45 -4.34 6.25
C ASP A 248 13.52 -5.09 7.06
N GLY A 249 13.15 -6.21 7.68
CA GLY A 249 14.03 -6.99 8.55
C GLY A 249 14.25 -6.39 9.94
N LEU A 250 13.55 -5.32 10.30
CA LEU A 250 13.63 -4.64 11.60
C LEU A 250 12.33 -4.75 12.41
N HIS A 251 11.18 -4.54 11.75
CA HIS A 251 9.87 -4.55 12.42
C HIS A 251 9.41 -5.95 12.82
N LEU A 252 9.63 -6.94 11.97
CA LEU A 252 9.17 -8.30 12.19
C LEU A 252 10.35 -9.29 12.21
N PRO A 253 10.54 -10.06 13.30
CA PRO A 253 11.57 -11.10 13.35
C PRO A 253 11.24 -12.24 12.38
N PRO A 254 12.25 -13.00 11.91
CA PRO A 254 12.05 -14.07 10.93
C PRO A 254 11.02 -15.12 11.33
N GLU A 255 10.92 -15.44 12.62
CA GLU A 255 9.98 -16.43 13.17
C GLU A 255 8.53 -15.94 13.01
N LEU A 256 8.30 -14.62 13.16
CA LEU A 256 6.99 -14.02 12.99
C LEU A 256 6.60 -13.97 11.50
N LEU A 257 7.54 -13.66 10.61
CA LEU A 257 7.31 -13.75 9.17
C LEU A 257 6.93 -15.19 8.76
N GLN A 258 7.59 -16.21 9.31
CA GLN A 258 7.22 -17.61 9.08
C GLN A 258 5.81 -17.94 9.55
N LEU A 259 5.40 -17.40 10.73
CA LEU A 259 4.05 -17.58 11.24
C LEU A 259 3.02 -16.95 10.29
N ILE A 260 3.25 -15.71 9.86
CA ILE A 260 2.36 -15.00 8.95
C ILE A 260 2.15 -15.80 7.66
N VAL A 261 3.23 -16.22 7.00
CA VAL A 261 3.15 -17.00 5.75
C VAL A 261 2.43 -18.34 5.92
N ARG A 262 2.50 -18.96 7.11
CA ARG A 262 1.75 -20.20 7.40
C ARG A 262 0.27 -19.99 7.62
N CYS A 263 -0.11 -18.85 8.16
CA CYS A 263 -1.50 -18.53 8.49
C CYS A 263 -2.22 -17.77 7.37
N LYS A 264 -1.46 -17.07 6.54
CA LYS A 264 -1.91 -16.30 5.38
C LYS A 264 -1.01 -16.61 4.18
N PRO A 265 -1.21 -17.75 3.50
CA PRO A 265 -0.39 -18.20 2.38
C PRO A 265 -0.53 -17.37 1.11
#